data_bafc685d06690f3bf20282385a708c96
#
_entry.id   bafc685d06690f3bf20282385a708c96
#
_cell.length_a   1.000
_cell.length_b   1.000
_cell.length_c   1.000
_cell.angle_alpha   90.00
_cell.angle_beta   90.00
_cell.angle_gamma   90.00
#
_symmetry.space_group_name_H-M   'P 1'
#
loop_
_entity.id
_entity.type
_entity.pdbx_description
1 polymer ?
#
loop_
_entity_poly.entity_id
_entity_poly.type
_entity_poly.pdbx_seq_one_letter_code
_entity_poly.pdbx_strand_id
1 'polypeptide(L)'
;MSSVISPSIKDFVGAPLPEGVQVSEIKPSIGVHITGYEFDGVAVADDFRTAMRDQLHNRGLLLFEPGTMTAENFTTFAGCLGEFFSYDGPHTPRAEENADATVINAEKDDYLRNHVWHADGGFRIDAPAFTALYGMEIPASGGDTMFSSGAYVYEQLDPLFAQYLDSLSVIQSPDATGHITDRYLDKEAAAQARLRMPPFEMPLIREHPVTGRKWVAVNESYVCYIKGVDRVHSQNVLGILFDMIKSPEATCRIEWKQGALAVWDNRVVQHRAIKDYTGTAKRRLYRCTMTA
;
A
#
# COMPACT_ATOMS: atom_id res chain seq x y z
N MET A 1 7.61 -30.66 3.59
CA MET A 1 7.25 -29.32 3.10
C MET A 1 5.76 -29.13 3.38
N SER A 2 5.45 -28.50 4.50
CA SER A 2 4.04 -28.12 4.82
C SER A 2 3.79 -26.82 4.08
N SER A 3 3.02 -26.87 2.99
CA SER A 3 2.51 -25.67 2.34
C SER A 3 1.59 -24.98 3.35
N VAL A 4 2.03 -23.87 3.91
CA VAL A 4 1.13 -22.96 4.60
C VAL A 4 0.22 -22.39 3.52
N ILE A 5 -0.94 -23.00 3.37
CA ILE A 5 -1.98 -22.53 2.47
C ILE A 5 -2.46 -21.23 3.09
N SER A 6 -2.25 -20.11 2.39
CA SER A 6 -2.90 -18.84 2.71
C SER A 6 -4.40 -19.11 2.95
N PRO A 7 -5.02 -18.50 3.99
CA PRO A 7 -6.45 -18.74 4.26
C PRO A 7 -7.26 -18.55 2.98
N SER A 8 -8.06 -19.56 2.63
CA SER A 8 -8.86 -19.49 1.41
C SER A 8 -10.00 -18.50 1.60
N ILE A 9 -10.55 -17.96 0.50
CA ILE A 9 -11.79 -17.12 0.52
C ILE A 9 -12.95 -17.79 1.28
N LYS A 10 -12.93 -19.12 1.41
CA LYS A 10 -13.91 -19.85 2.23
C LYS A 10 -13.86 -19.43 3.70
N ASP A 11 -12.79 -18.76 4.13
CA ASP A 11 -12.62 -18.18 5.46
C ASP A 11 -13.11 -16.71 5.55
N PHE A 12 -13.84 -16.21 4.55
CA PHE A 12 -14.76 -15.05 4.67
C PHE A 12 -15.90 -15.40 5.67
N VAL A 13 -15.56 -16.28 6.59
CA VAL A 13 -16.48 -17.05 7.40
C VAL A 13 -16.85 -16.25 8.63
N GLY A 14 -18.10 -15.82 8.68
CA GLY A 14 -18.73 -15.41 9.91
C GLY A 14 -19.78 -14.32 9.73
N ALA A 15 -19.55 -13.30 8.91
CA ALA A 15 -20.55 -12.27 8.65
C ALA A 15 -21.23 -12.51 7.30
N PRO A 16 -22.57 -12.47 7.22
CA PRO A 16 -23.26 -12.55 5.95
C PRO A 16 -22.85 -11.36 5.06
N LEU A 17 -22.45 -11.66 3.81
CA LEU A 17 -22.28 -10.60 2.81
C LEU A 17 -23.62 -9.93 2.51
N PRO A 18 -23.63 -8.62 2.21
CA PRO A 18 -24.83 -7.96 1.71
C PRO A 18 -25.38 -8.69 0.47
N GLU A 19 -26.69 -8.61 0.26
CA GLU A 19 -27.34 -9.25 -0.89
C GLU A 19 -26.71 -8.81 -2.20
N GLY A 20 -26.41 -9.77 -3.08
CA GLY A 20 -25.77 -9.52 -4.37
C GLY A 20 -24.24 -9.35 -4.34
N VAL A 21 -23.63 -9.20 -3.18
CA VAL A 21 -22.17 -9.04 -3.06
C VAL A 21 -21.46 -10.38 -3.29
N GLN A 22 -20.47 -10.35 -4.18
CA GLN A 22 -19.61 -11.48 -4.45
C GLN A 22 -18.15 -11.12 -4.15
N VAL A 23 -17.38 -12.10 -3.66
CA VAL A 23 -15.96 -11.95 -3.35
C VAL A 23 -15.19 -13.06 -4.04
N SER A 24 -14.13 -12.68 -4.75
CA SER A 24 -13.24 -13.61 -5.45
C SER A 24 -11.78 -13.26 -5.20
N GLU A 25 -10.87 -14.24 -5.30
CA GLU A 25 -9.44 -13.98 -5.18
C GLU A 25 -8.91 -13.22 -6.41
N ILE A 26 -8.07 -12.21 -6.19
CA ILE A 26 -7.27 -11.64 -7.26
C ILE A 26 -6.12 -12.59 -7.58
N LYS A 27 -5.37 -12.99 -6.55
CA LYS A 27 -4.32 -14.03 -6.60
C LYS A 27 -4.25 -14.78 -5.27
N PRO A 28 -3.73 -16.02 -5.24
CA PRO A 28 -3.54 -16.76 -3.98
C PRO A 28 -2.68 -16.01 -2.96
N SER A 29 -1.70 -15.24 -3.42
CA SER A 29 -0.76 -14.49 -2.58
C SER A 29 -1.30 -13.17 -2.07
N ILE A 30 -2.25 -12.53 -2.77
CA ILE A 30 -2.68 -11.15 -2.49
C ILE A 30 -4.05 -10.84 -3.07
N GLY A 31 -4.87 -10.20 -2.24
CA GLY A 31 -6.04 -9.44 -2.63
C GLY A 31 -7.30 -10.24 -2.91
N VAL A 32 -8.41 -9.54 -2.74
CA VAL A 32 -9.74 -9.98 -3.10
C VAL A 32 -10.45 -8.92 -3.94
N HIS A 33 -11.30 -9.37 -4.84
CA HIS A 33 -12.13 -8.57 -5.71
C HIS A 33 -13.58 -8.66 -5.21
N ILE A 34 -14.19 -7.52 -4.95
CA ILE A 34 -15.55 -7.38 -4.42
C ILE A 34 -16.42 -6.76 -5.52
N THR A 35 -17.49 -7.46 -5.87
CA THR A 35 -18.46 -7.03 -6.91
C THR A 35 -19.85 -7.04 -6.34
N GLY A 36 -20.77 -6.29 -6.99
CA GLY A 36 -22.19 -6.23 -6.59
C GLY A 36 -22.47 -5.44 -5.31
N TYR A 37 -21.47 -4.73 -4.76
CA TYR A 37 -21.68 -3.82 -3.63
C TYR A 37 -21.94 -2.40 -4.13
N GLU A 38 -22.99 -1.79 -3.60
CA GLU A 38 -23.32 -0.38 -3.84
C GLU A 38 -23.35 0.34 -2.48
N PHE A 39 -22.56 1.40 -2.36
CA PHE A 39 -22.50 2.22 -1.15
C PHE A 39 -23.48 3.39 -1.27
N ASP A 40 -24.43 3.46 -0.36
CA ASP A 40 -25.49 4.47 -0.34
C ASP A 40 -25.03 5.87 0.11
N GLY A 41 -23.78 6.01 0.55
CA GLY A 41 -23.21 7.27 1.03
C GLY A 41 -23.47 7.56 2.51
N VAL A 42 -24.12 6.67 3.23
CA VAL A 42 -24.51 6.89 4.65
C VAL A 42 -23.60 6.08 5.57
N ALA A 43 -23.69 4.77 5.54
CA ALA A 43 -22.90 3.90 6.41
C ALA A 43 -22.68 2.52 5.80
N VAL A 44 -21.55 1.90 6.14
CA VAL A 44 -21.29 0.50 5.85
C VAL A 44 -21.83 -0.33 7.01
N ALA A 45 -22.59 -1.38 6.73
CA ALA A 45 -23.08 -2.30 7.75
C ALA A 45 -21.91 -2.90 8.56
N ASP A 46 -22.07 -2.99 9.88
CA ASP A 46 -20.98 -3.37 10.78
C ASP A 46 -20.37 -4.74 10.46
N ASP A 47 -21.18 -5.71 10.11
CA ASP A 47 -20.72 -7.05 9.72
C ASP A 47 -19.89 -7.00 8.44
N PHE A 48 -20.33 -6.24 7.43
CA PHE A 48 -19.58 -6.09 6.18
C PHE A 48 -18.30 -5.29 6.37
N ARG A 49 -18.32 -4.25 7.21
CA ARG A 49 -17.12 -3.50 7.61
C ARG A 49 -16.10 -4.41 8.28
N THR A 50 -16.54 -5.24 9.22
CA THR A 50 -15.70 -6.22 9.90
C THR A 50 -15.09 -7.21 8.91
N ALA A 51 -15.91 -7.78 8.02
CA ALA A 51 -15.46 -8.69 6.98
C ALA A 51 -14.41 -8.05 6.04
N MET A 52 -14.62 -6.80 5.61
CA MET A 52 -13.65 -6.06 4.80
C MET A 52 -12.32 -5.86 5.54
N ARG A 53 -12.35 -5.48 6.82
CA ARG A 53 -11.14 -5.31 7.65
C ARG A 53 -10.40 -6.63 7.81
N ASP A 54 -11.11 -7.72 8.04
CA ASP A 54 -10.50 -9.05 8.13
C ASP A 54 -9.82 -9.45 6.83
N GLN A 55 -10.42 -9.14 5.68
CA GLN A 55 -9.76 -9.38 4.38
C GLN A 55 -8.56 -8.45 4.17
N LEU A 56 -8.61 -7.19 4.56
CA LEU A 56 -7.45 -6.31 4.52
C LEU A 56 -6.28 -6.87 5.34
N HIS A 57 -6.55 -7.33 6.56
CA HIS A 57 -5.52 -7.89 7.42
C HIS A 57 -4.94 -9.22 6.90
N ASN A 58 -5.77 -10.08 6.31
CA ASN A 58 -5.36 -11.41 5.85
C ASN A 58 -4.88 -11.44 4.40
N ARG A 59 -5.52 -10.65 3.50
CA ARG A 59 -5.26 -10.66 2.05
C ARG A 59 -4.53 -9.42 1.55
N GLY A 60 -4.48 -8.37 2.37
CA GLY A 60 -3.73 -7.15 2.14
C GLY A 60 -4.35 -6.16 1.15
N LEU A 61 -5.24 -6.58 0.24
CA LEU A 61 -5.80 -5.72 -0.80
C LEU A 61 -7.27 -6.05 -1.07
N LEU A 62 -8.12 -5.01 -1.11
CA LEU A 62 -9.48 -5.07 -1.62
C LEU A 62 -9.57 -4.27 -2.92
N LEU A 63 -10.20 -4.84 -3.94
CA LEU A 63 -10.54 -4.15 -5.19
C LEU A 63 -12.05 -4.14 -5.36
N PHE A 64 -12.62 -2.97 -5.64
CA PHE A 64 -14.03 -2.78 -5.92
C PHE A 64 -14.22 -2.30 -7.35
N GLU A 65 -15.27 -2.79 -8.01
CA GLU A 65 -15.66 -2.38 -9.36
C GLU A 65 -16.16 -0.93 -9.42
N PRO A 66 -16.11 -0.30 -10.62
CA PRO A 66 -16.81 0.94 -10.87
C PRO A 66 -18.33 0.82 -10.54
N GLY A 67 -18.88 1.89 -9.98
CA GLY A 67 -20.28 1.91 -9.55
C GLY A 67 -20.51 1.56 -8.08
N THR A 68 -19.50 1.04 -7.39
CA THR A 68 -19.57 0.77 -5.95
C THR A 68 -19.88 2.04 -5.15
N MET A 69 -19.31 3.18 -5.55
CA MET A 69 -19.51 4.49 -4.90
C MET A 69 -19.25 5.65 -5.88
N THR A 70 -19.62 6.86 -5.45
CA THR A 70 -19.27 8.10 -6.15
C THR A 70 -18.03 8.75 -5.55
N ALA A 71 -17.47 9.75 -6.23
CA ALA A 71 -16.35 10.52 -5.71
C ALA A 71 -16.71 11.27 -4.42
N GLU A 72 -17.95 11.75 -4.30
CA GLU A 72 -18.46 12.44 -3.12
C GLU A 72 -18.54 11.52 -1.90
N ASN A 73 -18.87 10.23 -2.12
CA ASN A 73 -19.03 9.23 -1.05
C ASN A 73 -17.71 8.55 -0.66
N PHE A 74 -16.66 8.73 -1.45
CA PHE A 74 -15.39 8.02 -1.28
C PHE A 74 -14.81 8.17 0.13
N THR A 75 -14.76 9.40 0.67
CA THR A 75 -14.20 9.62 2.01
C THR A 75 -15.10 9.08 3.11
N THR A 76 -16.42 9.15 2.96
CA THR A 76 -17.35 8.53 3.92
C THR A 76 -17.09 7.02 4.00
N PHE A 77 -16.94 6.36 2.84
CA PHE A 77 -16.59 4.94 2.79
C PHE A 77 -15.22 4.65 3.41
N ALA A 78 -14.18 5.40 3.04
CA ALA A 78 -12.83 5.23 3.57
C ALA A 78 -12.80 5.41 5.10
N GLY A 79 -13.52 6.41 5.63
CA GLY A 79 -13.66 6.67 7.06
C GLY A 79 -14.34 5.54 7.85
N CYS A 80 -15.10 4.66 7.20
CA CYS A 80 -15.64 3.46 7.84
C CYS A 80 -14.55 2.42 8.15
N LEU A 81 -13.39 2.48 7.48
CA LEU A 81 -12.29 1.53 7.66
C LEU A 81 -11.27 1.95 8.73
N GLY A 82 -11.18 3.23 9.06
CA GLY A 82 -10.28 3.76 10.08
C GLY A 82 -10.32 5.27 10.14
N GLU A 83 -9.69 5.87 11.16
CA GLU A 83 -9.58 7.32 11.27
C GLU A 83 -8.60 7.87 10.24
N PHE A 84 -8.91 9.05 9.67
CA PHE A 84 -8.04 9.64 8.67
C PHE A 84 -6.68 10.02 9.25
N PHE A 85 -5.64 9.60 8.53
CA PHE A 85 -4.26 9.94 8.81
C PHE A 85 -3.84 11.10 7.92
N SER A 86 -3.52 12.25 8.51
CA SER A 86 -3.08 13.42 7.76
C SER A 86 -1.57 13.44 7.62
N TYR A 87 -1.08 13.51 6.38
CA TYR A 87 0.30 13.88 6.13
C TYR A 87 0.43 15.40 6.27
N ASP A 88 0.98 15.86 7.38
CA ASP A 88 1.27 17.28 7.57
C ASP A 88 2.39 17.71 6.60
N GLY A 89 2.01 18.40 5.54
CA GLY A 89 2.95 18.96 4.59
C GLY A 89 2.29 19.97 3.65
N PRO A 90 2.95 21.11 3.37
CA PRO A 90 2.39 22.19 2.56
C PRO A 90 2.19 21.82 1.08
N HIS A 91 2.61 20.64 0.65
CA HIS A 91 2.66 20.22 -0.75
C HIS A 91 1.74 19.03 -1.08
N THR A 92 0.83 18.66 -0.18
CA THR A 92 -0.13 17.59 -0.49
C THR A 92 -1.43 18.22 -0.98
N PRO A 93 -1.70 18.25 -2.28
CA PRO A 93 -2.91 18.86 -2.80
C PRO A 93 -4.12 18.08 -2.30
N ARG A 94 -5.06 18.78 -1.68
CA ARG A 94 -6.34 18.21 -1.24
C ARG A 94 -7.37 18.34 -2.36
N ALA A 95 -8.34 17.43 -2.38
CA ALA A 95 -9.47 17.54 -3.29
C ALA A 95 -10.30 18.77 -2.90
N GLU A 96 -10.73 19.57 -3.90
CA GLU A 96 -11.55 20.75 -3.65
C GLU A 96 -12.89 20.37 -3.04
N GLU A 97 -13.45 19.25 -3.48
CA GLU A 97 -14.74 18.73 -3.03
C GLU A 97 -14.67 17.97 -1.71
N ASN A 98 -13.44 17.58 -1.28
CA ASN A 98 -13.28 16.72 -0.12
C ASN A 98 -11.93 16.92 0.57
N ALA A 99 -11.94 17.62 1.70
CA ALA A 99 -10.74 17.99 2.46
C ALA A 99 -9.96 16.80 3.04
N ASP A 100 -10.58 15.63 3.21
CA ASP A 100 -9.94 14.42 3.74
C ASP A 100 -9.26 13.58 2.64
N ALA A 101 -9.58 13.85 1.37
CA ALA A 101 -8.93 13.23 0.25
C ALA A 101 -7.78 14.08 -0.29
N THR A 102 -6.66 13.43 -0.59
CA THR A 102 -5.56 14.03 -1.35
C THR A 102 -5.69 13.67 -2.82
N VAL A 103 -5.28 14.59 -3.70
CA VAL A 103 -5.28 14.34 -5.15
C VAL A 103 -3.90 13.86 -5.57
N ILE A 104 -3.84 12.70 -6.20
CA ILE A 104 -2.66 12.25 -6.94
C ILE A 104 -2.89 12.58 -8.41
N ASN A 105 -2.09 13.49 -8.94
CA ASN A 105 -2.12 13.89 -10.34
C ASN A 105 -0.76 13.58 -10.98
N ALA A 106 -0.72 12.57 -11.81
CA ALA A 106 0.52 12.05 -12.37
C ALA A 106 1.27 13.05 -13.28
N GLU A 107 0.59 14.05 -13.83
CA GLU A 107 1.24 15.11 -14.63
C GLU A 107 2.06 16.07 -13.75
N LYS A 108 1.66 16.25 -12.48
CA LYS A 108 2.25 17.22 -11.55
C LYS A 108 3.14 16.57 -10.48
N ASP A 109 2.96 15.26 -10.25
CA ASP A 109 3.49 14.57 -9.08
C ASP A 109 4.66 13.63 -9.43
N ASP A 110 5.40 13.90 -10.50
CA ASP A 110 6.55 13.08 -10.91
C ASP A 110 7.64 12.98 -9.83
N TYR A 111 7.77 13.99 -8.99
CA TYR A 111 8.64 14.03 -7.84
C TYR A 111 8.28 13.05 -6.73
N LEU A 112 7.02 12.55 -6.69
CA LEU A 112 6.60 11.58 -5.65
C LEU A 112 7.20 10.18 -5.82
N ARG A 113 7.87 9.91 -6.94
CA ARG A 113 8.50 8.60 -7.24
C ARG A 113 7.57 7.40 -7.00
N ASN A 114 6.27 7.57 -7.21
CA ASN A 114 5.25 6.51 -7.03
C ASN A 114 5.49 5.27 -7.92
N HIS A 115 6.43 5.36 -8.87
CA HIS A 115 6.86 4.28 -9.75
C HIS A 115 7.93 3.38 -9.12
N VAL A 116 8.47 3.71 -7.94
CA VAL A 116 9.35 2.85 -7.14
C VAL A 116 8.51 2.09 -6.12
N TRP A 117 8.88 0.84 -5.83
CA TRP A 117 8.19 0.04 -4.83
C TRP A 117 8.26 0.68 -3.44
N HIS A 118 7.11 0.90 -2.83
CA HIS A 118 6.97 1.53 -1.52
C HIS A 118 5.71 1.06 -0.77
N ALA A 119 5.70 1.28 0.53
CA ALA A 119 4.50 1.30 1.35
C ALA A 119 4.21 2.75 1.74
N ASP A 120 2.95 3.17 1.70
CA ASP A 120 2.59 4.55 2.08
C ASP A 120 2.99 4.83 3.54
N GLY A 121 3.68 5.95 3.73
CA GLY A 121 4.20 6.32 5.04
C GLY A 121 5.35 5.46 5.56
N GLY A 122 5.90 4.52 4.78
CA GLY A 122 6.99 3.63 5.19
C GLY A 122 8.28 4.35 5.64
N PHE A 123 8.34 5.66 5.47
CA PHE A 123 9.39 6.54 5.99
C PHE A 123 9.10 7.08 7.41
N ARG A 124 8.07 6.56 8.08
CA ARG A 124 7.61 7.01 9.42
C ARG A 124 7.42 5.81 10.34
N ILE A 125 7.64 6.05 11.64
CA ILE A 125 7.35 5.04 12.68
C ILE A 125 5.84 4.85 12.83
N ASP A 126 5.09 5.95 12.72
CA ASP A 126 3.63 6.06 12.82
C ASP A 126 2.94 6.01 11.44
N ALA A 127 3.40 5.13 10.55
CA ALA A 127 2.83 4.98 9.21
C ALA A 127 1.32 4.64 9.27
N PRO A 128 0.52 5.13 8.29
CA PRO A 128 -0.89 4.76 8.21
C PRO A 128 -1.04 3.26 7.96
N ALA A 129 -2.07 2.66 8.57
CA ALA A 129 -2.36 1.26 8.38
C ALA A 129 -2.94 0.98 6.99
N PHE A 130 -3.89 1.79 6.56
CA PHE A 130 -4.60 1.58 5.30
C PHE A 130 -4.44 2.78 4.36
N THR A 131 -4.46 2.48 3.07
CA THR A 131 -4.64 3.48 2.01
C THR A 131 -5.77 3.05 1.09
N ALA A 132 -6.59 4.02 0.68
CA ALA A 132 -7.62 3.87 -0.32
C ALA A 132 -7.32 4.79 -1.52
N LEU A 133 -7.43 4.26 -2.75
CA LEU A 133 -7.35 5.01 -4.00
C LEU A 133 -8.64 4.85 -4.79
N TYR A 134 -9.20 5.97 -5.24
CA TYR A 134 -10.38 6.02 -6.11
C TYR A 134 -10.02 6.63 -7.48
N GLY A 135 -10.41 5.95 -8.56
CA GLY A 135 -10.10 6.35 -9.92
C GLY A 135 -10.99 7.48 -10.42
N MET A 136 -10.44 8.71 -10.55
CA MET A 136 -11.18 9.89 -11.04
C MET A 136 -11.09 10.05 -12.55
N GLU A 137 -9.89 10.19 -13.07
CA GLU A 137 -9.59 10.28 -14.50
C GLU A 137 -8.52 9.23 -14.81
N ILE A 138 -8.87 8.29 -15.67
CA ILE A 138 -7.98 7.16 -15.98
C ILE A 138 -7.65 7.17 -17.48
N PRO A 139 -6.38 6.97 -17.86
CA PRO A 139 -6.00 6.79 -19.24
C PRO A 139 -6.75 5.63 -19.90
N ALA A 140 -7.02 5.73 -21.21
CA ALA A 140 -7.64 4.63 -21.96
C ALA A 140 -6.78 3.36 -21.99
N SER A 141 -5.47 3.48 -21.73
CA SER A 141 -4.51 2.37 -21.66
C SER A 141 -3.35 2.75 -20.75
N GLY A 142 -2.89 1.83 -19.92
CA GLY A 142 -1.77 2.03 -19.01
C GLY A 142 -2.16 2.80 -17.73
N GLY A 143 -1.16 3.17 -16.95
CA GLY A 143 -1.34 3.87 -15.67
C GLY A 143 -1.81 2.97 -14.52
N ASP A 144 -1.59 1.67 -14.65
CA ASP A 144 -1.95 0.68 -13.66
C ASP A 144 -1.15 0.83 -12.35
N THR A 145 -1.55 0.07 -11.35
CA THR A 145 -0.80 -0.09 -10.10
C THR A 145 -0.45 -1.55 -9.90
N MET A 146 0.81 -1.82 -9.56
CA MET A 146 1.23 -3.12 -9.07
C MET A 146 1.25 -3.13 -7.55
N PHE A 147 0.82 -4.25 -6.98
CA PHE A 147 0.85 -4.54 -5.55
C PHE A 147 1.66 -5.80 -5.29
N SER A 148 2.31 -5.89 -4.14
CA SER A 148 3.10 -7.05 -3.69
C SER A 148 2.84 -7.35 -2.23
N SER A 149 2.73 -8.63 -1.89
CA SER A 149 2.51 -9.11 -0.52
C SER A 149 3.84 -9.43 0.18
N GLY A 150 4.25 -8.57 1.12
CA GLY A 150 5.42 -8.86 1.97
C GLY A 150 5.22 -10.04 2.91
N ALA A 151 3.97 -10.35 3.27
CA ALA A 151 3.65 -11.54 4.06
C ALA A 151 3.86 -12.83 3.25
N TYR A 152 3.36 -12.88 2.01
CA TYR A 152 3.62 -14.00 1.12
C TYR A 152 5.13 -14.19 0.88
N VAL A 153 5.88 -13.11 0.65
CA VAL A 153 7.34 -13.19 0.50
C VAL A 153 8.00 -13.84 1.71
N TYR A 154 7.63 -13.44 2.93
CA TYR A 154 8.15 -14.06 4.15
C TYR A 154 7.84 -15.56 4.21
N GLU A 155 6.63 -15.98 3.87
CA GLU A 155 6.18 -17.37 3.87
C GLU A 155 6.91 -18.26 2.85
N GLN A 156 7.54 -17.66 1.81
CA GLN A 156 8.34 -18.36 0.82
C GLN A 156 9.84 -18.43 1.15
N LEU A 157 10.28 -17.81 2.24
CA LEU A 157 11.69 -17.85 2.66
C LEU A 157 12.08 -19.27 3.13
N ASP A 158 13.32 -19.66 2.84
CA ASP A 158 13.92 -20.81 3.51
C ASP A 158 13.93 -20.57 5.03
N PRO A 159 13.58 -21.58 5.86
CA PRO A 159 13.48 -21.40 7.31
C PRO A 159 14.74 -20.87 7.99
N LEU A 160 15.93 -21.27 7.54
CA LEU A 160 17.19 -20.77 8.10
C LEU A 160 17.44 -19.32 7.69
N PHE A 161 17.09 -18.97 6.46
CA PHE A 161 17.19 -17.59 5.99
C PHE A 161 16.17 -16.69 6.69
N ALA A 162 14.94 -17.16 6.89
CA ALA A 162 13.91 -16.44 7.66
C ALA A 162 14.37 -16.17 9.11
N GLN A 163 14.94 -17.17 9.79
CA GLN A 163 15.51 -17.00 11.13
C GLN A 163 16.65 -15.97 11.16
N TYR A 164 17.51 -15.97 10.15
CA TYR A 164 18.56 -14.95 10.02
C TYR A 164 17.96 -13.55 9.86
N LEU A 165 16.98 -13.39 8.96
CA LEU A 165 16.32 -12.10 8.71
C LEU A 165 15.52 -11.59 9.92
N ASP A 166 14.91 -12.47 10.71
CA ASP A 166 14.19 -12.12 11.95
C ASP A 166 15.10 -11.43 12.98
N SER A 167 16.41 -11.67 12.93
CA SER A 167 17.39 -11.06 13.85
C SER A 167 17.87 -9.68 13.39
N LEU A 168 17.51 -9.23 12.20
CA LEU A 168 18.06 -8.04 11.58
C LEU A 168 17.17 -6.82 11.76
N SER A 169 17.81 -5.65 11.88
CA SER A 169 17.16 -4.34 11.78
C SER A 169 17.69 -3.59 10.55
N VAL A 170 16.86 -2.71 10.02
CA VAL A 170 17.21 -1.82 8.91
C VAL A 170 17.13 -0.37 9.34
N ILE A 171 17.91 0.48 8.69
CA ILE A 171 17.75 1.93 8.76
C ILE A 171 16.91 2.36 7.56
N GLN A 172 15.83 3.09 7.84
CA GLN A 172 14.96 3.70 6.83
C GLN A 172 15.06 5.22 6.88
N SER A 173 14.89 5.84 5.72
CA SER A 173 14.88 7.29 5.57
C SER A 173 14.00 7.69 4.39
N PRO A 174 13.25 8.79 4.49
CA PRO A 174 12.54 9.36 3.35
C PRO A 174 13.50 9.86 2.25
N ASP A 175 14.78 10.03 2.56
CA ASP A 175 15.81 10.49 1.62
C ASP A 175 16.72 9.35 1.10
N ALA A 176 16.39 8.09 1.36
CA ALA A 176 17.17 6.93 0.93
C ALA A 176 17.44 6.91 -0.59
N THR A 177 16.48 7.35 -1.38
CA THR A 177 16.57 7.46 -2.85
C THR A 177 16.60 8.90 -3.36
N GLY A 178 16.94 9.89 -2.51
CA GLY A 178 16.93 11.30 -2.88
C GLY A 178 15.53 11.94 -2.94
N HIS A 179 14.54 11.31 -2.33
CA HIS A 179 13.14 11.75 -2.41
C HIS A 179 12.92 13.17 -1.86
N ILE A 180 13.59 13.52 -0.75
CA ILE A 180 13.56 14.88 -0.20
C ILE A 180 14.27 15.85 -1.14
N THR A 181 15.44 15.46 -1.65
CA THR A 181 16.23 16.30 -2.56
C THR A 181 15.46 16.65 -3.83
N ASP A 182 14.74 15.69 -4.40
CA ASP A 182 13.97 15.91 -5.63
C ASP A 182 12.71 16.74 -5.38
N ARG A 183 12.10 16.59 -4.19
CA ARG A 183 10.87 17.30 -3.82
C ARG A 183 11.09 18.77 -3.48
N TYR A 184 12.23 19.08 -2.85
CA TYR A 184 12.55 20.44 -2.41
C TYR A 184 13.65 21.02 -3.26
N LEU A 185 13.32 21.98 -4.14
CA LEU A 185 14.29 22.73 -4.95
C LEU A 185 15.18 23.63 -4.07
N ASP A 186 14.66 24.09 -2.94
CA ASP A 186 15.40 24.88 -1.97
C ASP A 186 16.16 23.97 -0.99
N LYS A 187 17.50 24.17 -0.90
CA LYS A 187 18.38 23.38 -0.03
C LYS A 187 18.04 23.54 1.45
N GLU A 188 17.61 24.72 1.88
CA GLU A 188 17.24 24.95 3.28
C GLU A 188 15.94 24.22 3.63
N ALA A 189 14.92 24.28 2.78
CA ALA A 189 13.68 23.52 2.92
C ALA A 189 13.95 22.00 2.93
N ALA A 190 14.86 21.51 2.10
CA ALA A 190 15.29 20.10 2.11
C ALA A 190 15.98 19.72 3.43
N ALA A 191 16.86 20.58 3.94
CA ALA A 191 17.53 20.37 5.25
C ALA A 191 16.52 20.32 6.40
N GLN A 192 15.56 21.25 6.43
CA GLN A 192 14.49 21.27 7.41
C GLN A 192 13.57 20.03 7.32
N ALA A 193 13.30 19.55 6.11
CA ALA A 193 12.54 18.30 5.91
C ALA A 193 13.28 17.08 6.47
N ARG A 194 14.60 16.96 6.26
CA ARG A 194 15.42 15.90 6.84
C ARG A 194 15.46 15.94 8.37
N LEU A 195 15.47 17.12 8.97
CA LEU A 195 15.42 17.27 10.43
C LEU A 195 14.08 16.82 11.01
N ARG A 196 12.98 17.09 10.31
CA ARG A 196 11.62 16.67 10.73
C ARG A 196 11.37 15.17 10.55
N MET A 197 12.04 14.55 9.60
CA MET A 197 11.91 13.14 9.26
C MET A 197 13.29 12.46 9.25
N PRO A 198 13.94 12.32 10.43
CA PRO A 198 15.27 11.70 10.51
C PRO A 198 15.20 10.22 10.15
N PRO A 199 16.32 9.62 9.72
CA PRO A 199 16.41 8.17 9.60
C PRO A 199 16.05 7.48 10.91
N PHE A 200 15.37 6.34 10.83
CA PHE A 200 15.00 5.55 12.00
C PHE A 200 15.28 4.06 11.78
N GLU A 201 15.44 3.36 12.89
CA GLU A 201 15.67 1.91 12.91
C GLU A 201 14.33 1.17 13.07
N MET A 202 14.17 0.06 12.32
CA MET A 202 13.06 -0.85 12.49
C MET A 202 13.48 -2.30 12.19
N PRO A 203 12.78 -3.31 12.73
CA PRO A 203 13.02 -4.71 12.35
C PRO A 203 12.83 -4.92 10.85
N LEU A 204 13.71 -5.73 10.24
CA LEU A 204 13.59 -6.10 8.82
C LEU A 204 12.35 -6.96 8.58
N ILE A 205 12.07 -7.88 9.50
CA ILE A 205 10.83 -8.66 9.57
C ILE A 205 9.96 -8.09 10.69
N ARG A 206 8.69 -7.86 10.38
CA ARG A 206 7.70 -7.39 11.36
C ARG A 206 6.55 -8.37 11.47
N GLU A 207 5.81 -8.26 12.56
CA GLU A 207 4.61 -9.06 12.82
C GLU A 207 3.37 -8.18 12.75
N HIS A 208 2.35 -8.65 12.03
CA HIS A 208 1.10 -7.91 11.86
C HIS A 208 0.31 -7.91 13.18
N PRO A 209 -0.06 -6.74 13.71
CA PRO A 209 -0.60 -6.61 15.08
C PRO A 209 -1.95 -7.32 15.29
N VAL A 210 -2.69 -7.62 14.21
CA VAL A 210 -3.99 -8.29 14.28
C VAL A 210 -3.88 -9.78 13.96
N THR A 211 -3.14 -10.14 12.90
CA THR A 211 -3.09 -11.53 12.43
C THR A 211 -1.91 -12.33 12.97
N GLY A 212 -0.90 -11.68 13.54
CA GLY A 212 0.36 -12.32 13.93
C GLY A 212 1.23 -12.77 12.75
N ARG A 213 0.78 -12.59 11.49
CA ARG A 213 1.58 -12.98 10.32
C ARG A 213 2.81 -12.09 10.19
N LYS A 214 3.95 -12.70 9.93
CA LYS A 214 5.19 -11.98 9.67
C LYS A 214 5.26 -11.51 8.23
N TRP A 215 5.93 -10.37 8.00
CA TRP A 215 6.16 -9.85 6.66
C TRP A 215 7.54 -9.21 6.50
N VAL A 216 8.04 -9.20 5.27
CA VAL A 216 9.25 -8.47 4.88
C VAL A 216 8.92 -6.98 4.80
N ALA A 217 9.44 -6.19 5.76
CA ALA A 217 9.06 -4.79 5.96
C ALA A 217 10.00 -3.80 5.24
N VAL A 218 10.79 -4.26 4.28
CA VAL A 218 11.72 -3.43 3.51
C VAL A 218 11.17 -3.10 2.13
N ASN A 219 11.48 -1.91 1.62
CA ASN A 219 11.10 -1.47 0.27
C ASN A 219 12.23 -0.64 -0.36
N GLU A 220 12.22 -0.55 -1.69
CA GLU A 220 13.25 0.16 -2.45
C GLU A 220 13.27 1.68 -2.19
N SER A 221 12.14 2.27 -1.81
CA SER A 221 12.02 3.72 -1.66
C SER A 221 12.70 4.26 -0.39
N TYR A 222 12.66 3.50 0.72
CA TYR A 222 12.99 4.06 2.03
C TYR A 222 14.11 3.33 2.78
N VAL A 223 14.43 2.07 2.43
CA VAL A 223 15.49 1.32 3.09
C VAL A 223 16.87 1.81 2.66
N CYS A 224 17.70 2.16 3.62
CA CYS A 224 19.08 2.60 3.39
C CYS A 224 20.05 1.42 3.44
N TYR A 225 20.04 0.65 4.54
CA TYR A 225 20.94 -0.48 4.77
C TYR A 225 20.48 -1.32 5.98
N ILE A 226 21.05 -2.52 6.11
CA ILE A 226 20.88 -3.40 7.28
C ILE A 226 21.89 -2.96 8.35
N LYS A 227 21.40 -2.63 9.55
CA LYS A 227 22.22 -2.15 10.66
C LYS A 227 23.21 -3.23 11.12
N GLY A 228 24.48 -2.84 11.29
CA GLY A 228 25.54 -3.73 11.78
C GLY A 228 26.09 -4.70 10.72
N VAL A 229 25.57 -4.67 9.50
CA VAL A 229 26.03 -5.47 8.37
C VAL A 229 26.86 -4.58 7.43
N ASP A 230 27.97 -5.08 6.91
CA ASP A 230 28.75 -4.30 5.94
C ASP A 230 27.95 -4.02 4.67
N ARG A 231 28.38 -2.99 3.93
CA ARG A 231 27.63 -2.46 2.79
C ARG A 231 27.37 -3.52 1.71
N VAL A 232 28.35 -4.36 1.40
CA VAL A 232 28.22 -5.34 0.31
C VAL A 232 27.20 -6.42 0.67
N HIS A 233 27.33 -6.98 1.89
CA HIS A 233 26.40 -7.99 2.38
C HIS A 233 24.98 -7.41 2.55
N SER A 234 24.87 -6.19 3.10
CA SER A 234 23.58 -5.51 3.22
C SER A 234 22.87 -5.34 1.86
N GLN A 235 23.61 -4.88 0.83
CA GLN A 235 23.06 -4.74 -0.51
C GLN A 235 22.63 -6.07 -1.12
N ASN A 236 23.40 -7.14 -0.93
CA ASN A 236 23.07 -8.47 -1.45
C ASN A 236 21.80 -9.04 -0.79
N VAL A 237 21.70 -8.96 0.53
CA VAL A 237 20.50 -9.45 1.26
C VAL A 237 19.26 -8.64 0.86
N LEU A 238 19.36 -7.30 0.83
CA LEU A 238 18.25 -6.45 0.39
C LEU A 238 17.88 -6.72 -1.08
N GLY A 239 18.87 -6.94 -1.96
CA GLY A 239 18.65 -7.28 -3.36
C GLY A 239 17.82 -8.55 -3.54
N ILE A 240 18.16 -9.62 -2.80
CA ILE A 240 17.37 -10.87 -2.79
C ILE A 240 15.93 -10.59 -2.39
N LEU A 241 15.70 -9.82 -1.32
CA LEU A 241 14.35 -9.51 -0.85
C LEU A 241 13.57 -8.64 -1.84
N PHE A 242 14.23 -7.65 -2.47
CA PHE A 242 13.58 -6.84 -3.51
C PHE A 242 13.20 -7.66 -4.75
N ASP A 243 14.01 -8.64 -5.13
CA ASP A 243 13.68 -9.53 -6.25
C ASP A 243 12.50 -10.44 -5.90
N MET A 244 12.44 -10.98 -4.68
CA MET A 244 11.29 -11.75 -4.20
C MET A 244 10.01 -10.91 -4.13
N ILE A 245 10.09 -9.65 -3.64
CA ILE A 245 8.96 -8.71 -3.63
C ILE A 245 8.43 -8.43 -5.04
N LYS A 246 9.30 -8.39 -6.04
CA LYS A 246 8.95 -8.14 -7.44
C LYS A 246 8.55 -9.39 -8.21
N SER A 247 8.62 -10.56 -7.59
CA SER A 247 8.31 -11.81 -8.28
C SER A 247 6.85 -11.86 -8.75
N PRO A 248 6.55 -12.53 -9.88
CA PRO A 248 5.19 -12.68 -10.37
C PRO A 248 4.25 -13.38 -9.39
N GLU A 249 4.78 -14.25 -8.53
CA GLU A 249 4.03 -14.98 -7.51
C GLU A 249 3.57 -14.08 -6.36
N ALA A 250 4.42 -13.11 -5.95
CA ALA A 250 4.13 -12.17 -4.87
C ALA A 250 3.27 -10.98 -5.32
N THR A 251 3.16 -10.74 -6.65
CA THR A 251 2.59 -9.50 -7.19
C THR A 251 1.25 -9.72 -7.89
N CYS A 252 0.41 -8.67 -7.89
CA CYS A 252 -0.70 -8.51 -8.82
C CYS A 252 -0.66 -7.13 -9.47
N ARG A 253 -1.24 -7.02 -10.67
CA ARG A 253 -1.41 -5.78 -11.42
C ARG A 253 -2.90 -5.44 -11.47
N ILE A 254 -3.25 -4.23 -11.08
CA ILE A 254 -4.60 -3.72 -11.13
C ILE A 254 -4.69 -2.71 -12.27
N GLU A 255 -5.53 -3.03 -13.24
CA GLU A 255 -5.91 -2.13 -14.31
C GLU A 255 -7.00 -1.18 -13.79
N TRP A 256 -6.71 0.12 -13.80
CA TRP A 256 -7.65 1.11 -13.31
C TRP A 256 -8.78 1.35 -14.30
N LYS A 257 -9.98 1.53 -13.75
CA LYS A 257 -11.16 2.06 -14.42
C LYS A 257 -11.65 3.28 -13.65
N GLN A 258 -12.25 4.24 -14.33
CA GLN A 258 -12.90 5.36 -13.65
C GLN A 258 -14.01 4.83 -12.73
N GLY A 259 -14.01 5.27 -11.47
CA GLY A 259 -14.92 4.80 -10.43
C GLY A 259 -14.50 3.51 -9.71
N ALA A 260 -13.39 2.88 -10.10
CA ALA A 260 -12.83 1.75 -9.34
C ALA A 260 -12.16 2.23 -8.05
N LEU A 261 -12.22 1.40 -7.02
CA LEU A 261 -11.59 1.65 -5.73
C LEU A 261 -10.66 0.49 -5.37
N ALA A 262 -9.46 0.81 -4.92
CA ALA A 262 -8.56 -0.14 -4.26
C ALA A 262 -8.25 0.32 -2.83
N VAL A 263 -8.30 -0.60 -1.88
CA VAL A 263 -7.91 -0.36 -0.48
C VAL A 263 -6.89 -1.40 -0.07
N TRP A 264 -5.80 -0.99 0.57
CA TRP A 264 -4.76 -1.94 0.99
C TRP A 264 -4.21 -1.65 2.37
N ASP A 265 -3.64 -2.71 2.99
CA ASP A 265 -2.95 -2.64 4.27
C ASP A 265 -1.44 -2.38 4.02
N ASN A 266 -0.98 -1.19 4.33
CA ASN A 266 0.41 -0.75 4.14
C ASN A 266 1.42 -1.56 4.98
N ARG A 267 0.95 -2.27 5.98
CA ARG A 267 1.82 -3.10 6.84
C ARG A 267 2.32 -4.32 6.10
N VAL A 268 1.50 -4.90 5.22
CA VAL A 268 1.85 -6.15 4.51
C VAL A 268 1.93 -5.99 3.00
N VAL A 269 1.49 -4.85 2.44
CA VAL A 269 1.46 -4.61 1.00
C VAL A 269 2.37 -3.45 0.62
N GLN A 270 3.15 -3.67 -0.41
CA GLN A 270 3.89 -2.64 -1.14
C GLN A 270 3.25 -2.43 -2.50
N HIS A 271 3.43 -1.25 -3.06
CA HIS A 271 2.87 -0.95 -4.38
C HIS A 271 3.75 0.02 -5.18
N ARG A 272 3.47 0.07 -6.48
CA ARG A 272 4.07 1.05 -7.40
C ARG A 272 3.11 1.40 -8.54
N ALA A 273 3.13 2.65 -8.98
CA ALA A 273 2.45 3.05 -10.21
C ALA A 273 3.26 2.61 -11.44
N ILE A 274 2.59 2.18 -12.50
CA ILE A 274 3.21 1.88 -13.79
C ILE A 274 3.07 3.12 -14.67
N LYS A 275 4.21 3.64 -15.15
CA LYS A 275 4.28 4.80 -16.03
C LYS A 275 4.40 4.35 -17.50
N ASP A 276 3.34 3.74 -18.01
CA ASP A 276 3.28 3.22 -19.39
C ASP A 276 2.19 3.88 -20.25
N TYR A 277 1.74 5.07 -19.85
CA TYR A 277 0.77 5.88 -20.58
C TYR A 277 1.44 7.13 -21.19
N THR A 278 0.82 7.68 -22.25
CA THR A 278 1.38 8.83 -22.98
C THR A 278 1.21 10.14 -22.20
N GLY A 279 2.15 11.08 -22.34
CA GLY A 279 2.21 12.34 -21.58
C GLY A 279 1.02 13.30 -21.75
N THR A 280 0.08 13.03 -22.67
CA THR A 280 -1.18 13.77 -22.84
C THR A 280 -2.36 13.11 -22.10
N ALA A 281 -2.19 11.88 -21.61
CA ALA A 281 -3.24 11.17 -20.92
C ALA A 281 -3.29 11.60 -19.45
N LYS A 282 -4.47 11.98 -19.01
CA LYS A 282 -4.68 12.36 -17.61
C LYS A 282 -4.85 11.11 -16.74
N ARG A 283 -4.14 11.08 -15.61
CA ARG A 283 -4.29 10.08 -14.57
C ARG A 283 -4.44 10.78 -13.23
N ARG A 284 -5.69 10.84 -12.74
CA ARG A 284 -6.04 11.50 -11.48
C ARG A 284 -6.75 10.52 -10.57
N LEU A 285 -6.26 10.39 -9.34
CA LEU A 285 -6.83 9.54 -8.31
C LEU A 285 -7.07 10.38 -7.05
N TYR A 286 -8.12 10.04 -6.31
CA TYR A 286 -8.27 10.48 -4.92
C TYR A 286 -7.65 9.45 -4.00
N ARG A 287 -6.98 9.92 -2.94
CA ARG A 287 -6.34 9.09 -1.92
C ARG A 287 -6.77 9.50 -0.52
N CYS A 288 -7.18 8.50 0.26
CA CYS A 288 -7.28 8.60 1.72
C CYS A 288 -6.28 7.65 2.37
N THR A 289 -5.69 8.07 3.48
CA THR A 289 -4.88 7.21 4.35
C THR A 289 -5.52 7.16 5.72
N MET A 290 -5.55 5.98 6.36
CA MET A 290 -6.24 5.75 7.61
C MET A 290 -5.34 5.01 8.61
N THR A 291 -5.55 5.29 9.89
CA THR A 291 -5.07 4.45 11.00
C THR A 291 -5.91 3.16 11.10
N ALA A 292 -5.42 2.16 11.85
CA ALA A 292 -6.16 0.90 12.06
C ALA A 292 -7.20 1.05 13.18
#